data_b763ef4a2370010afb69f36e4dabf2a4
#
_entry.id   b763ef4a2370010afb69f36e4dabf2a4
#
_cell.length_a   1.000
_cell.length_b   1.000
_cell.length_c   1.000
_cell.angle_alpha   90.00
_cell.angle_beta   90.00
_cell.angle_gamma   90.00
#
_symmetry.space_group_name_H-M   'P 1'
#
loop_
_entity.id
_entity.type
_entity.pdbx_description
1 polymer ?
#
loop_
_entity_poly.entity_id
_entity_poly.type
_entity_poly.pdbx_seq_one_letter_code
_entity_poly.pdbx_strand_id
1 'polypeptide(L)'
;MGRLDHKVAIITGGARGQGAEEGRLFAAEGATVVLADVLDDAGRRTADEIRGARYVHLDVRSEAEWQRTVDSIVEHYGRIDVLVNNAGIDHVKRFEQTTLEDWERVVAINQTGVFLGMRTVARAMLAANRGGSIINISSVAGMEGVKGRAAYGSTKWAVRGMTKTGAIEWGDRGIRVNSIHPGIIETPMTAGLRAFTDADVRARTEHTIPLGRVGQPIDIAYMALFLASDESSYCSGQEFVVDGGIHH
;
A
#
# COMPACT_ATOMS: atom_id res chain seq x y z
N MET A 1 11.27 17.61 -15.41
CA MET A 1 10.87 16.21 -15.71
C MET A 1 10.61 15.57 -14.39
N GLY A 2 9.41 15.05 -14.17
CA GLY A 2 9.03 14.41 -12.90
C GLY A 2 9.65 13.02 -12.77
N ARG A 3 9.79 12.54 -11.55
CA ARG A 3 10.41 11.22 -11.23
C ARG A 3 9.62 10.03 -11.80
N LEU A 4 8.32 10.22 -12.10
CA LEU A 4 7.41 9.21 -12.64
C LEU A 4 6.84 9.59 -14.02
N ASP A 5 7.49 10.47 -14.76
CA ASP A 5 7.05 10.85 -16.11
C ASP A 5 6.81 9.60 -16.97
N HIS A 6 5.65 9.56 -17.63
CA HIS A 6 5.21 8.46 -18.51
C HIS A 6 4.96 7.11 -17.83
N LYS A 7 4.95 7.02 -16.50
CA LYS A 7 4.59 5.80 -15.76
C LYS A 7 3.09 5.76 -15.48
N VAL A 8 2.51 4.57 -15.57
CA VAL A 8 1.13 4.28 -15.18
C VAL A 8 1.15 3.55 -13.84
N ALA A 9 0.54 4.15 -12.82
CA ALA A 9 0.52 3.64 -11.44
C ALA A 9 -0.89 3.29 -11.00
N ILE A 10 -1.06 2.08 -10.44
CA ILE A 10 -2.27 1.64 -9.75
C ILE A 10 -2.00 1.74 -8.25
N ILE A 11 -2.93 2.39 -7.52
CA ILE A 11 -2.86 2.52 -6.06
C ILE A 11 -4.17 2.00 -5.47
N THR A 12 -4.12 0.89 -4.72
CA THR A 12 -5.29 0.35 -4.03
C THR A 12 -5.52 1.04 -2.69
N GLY A 13 -6.78 1.14 -2.24
CA GLY A 13 -7.11 1.95 -1.07
C GLY A 13 -6.88 3.44 -1.33
N GLY A 14 -7.05 3.86 -2.60
CA GLY A 14 -6.72 5.20 -3.09
C GLY A 14 -7.75 6.28 -2.78
N ALA A 15 -8.89 5.93 -2.17
CA ALA A 15 -9.95 6.89 -1.91
C ALA A 15 -9.62 7.90 -0.80
N ARG A 16 -8.70 7.57 0.12
CA ARG A 16 -8.35 8.41 1.28
C ARG A 16 -7.03 7.98 1.92
N GLY A 17 -6.55 8.77 2.90
CA GLY A 17 -5.38 8.43 3.72
C GLY A 17 -4.10 8.31 2.90
N GLN A 18 -3.28 7.28 3.18
CA GLN A 18 -1.99 7.06 2.53
C GLN A 18 -2.13 6.91 1.02
N GLY A 19 -3.06 6.08 0.53
CA GLY A 19 -3.24 5.86 -0.90
C GLY A 19 -3.65 7.11 -1.67
N ALA A 20 -4.47 7.98 -1.10
CA ALA A 20 -4.80 9.26 -1.71
C ALA A 20 -3.58 10.19 -1.78
N GLU A 21 -2.76 10.22 -0.74
CA GLU A 21 -1.54 11.04 -0.71
C GLU A 21 -0.47 10.53 -1.66
N GLU A 22 -0.30 9.21 -1.76
CA GLU A 22 0.54 8.57 -2.79
C GLU A 22 0.07 8.98 -4.19
N GLY A 23 -1.25 8.95 -4.43
CA GLY A 23 -1.84 9.38 -5.70
C GLY A 23 -1.54 10.83 -6.04
N ARG A 24 -1.68 11.75 -5.09
CA ARG A 24 -1.36 13.18 -5.29
C ARG A 24 0.11 13.38 -5.62
N LEU A 25 0.99 12.75 -4.84
CA LEU A 25 2.44 12.88 -5.03
C LEU A 25 2.89 12.25 -6.36
N PHE A 26 2.38 11.07 -6.72
CA PHE A 26 2.73 10.41 -7.98
C PHE A 26 2.28 11.21 -9.20
N ALA A 27 1.07 11.78 -9.16
CA ALA A 27 0.59 12.67 -10.23
C ALA A 27 1.41 13.96 -10.34
N ALA A 28 1.80 14.56 -9.22
CA ALA A 28 2.67 15.72 -9.20
C ALA A 28 4.05 15.43 -9.80
N GLU A 29 4.50 14.18 -9.72
CA GLU A 29 5.76 13.68 -10.30
C GLU A 29 5.59 13.07 -11.71
N GLY A 30 4.46 13.33 -12.36
CA GLY A 30 4.24 13.04 -13.78
C GLY A 30 3.62 11.67 -14.09
N ALA A 31 3.21 10.90 -13.08
CA ALA A 31 2.54 9.63 -13.33
C ALA A 31 1.09 9.81 -13.80
N THR A 32 0.64 8.90 -14.66
CA THR A 32 -0.78 8.63 -14.83
C THR A 32 -1.24 7.75 -13.67
N VAL A 33 -2.14 8.25 -12.83
CA VAL A 33 -2.57 7.56 -11.60
C VAL A 33 -3.95 6.96 -11.76
N VAL A 34 -4.09 5.68 -11.39
CA VAL A 34 -5.36 4.99 -11.25
C VAL A 34 -5.57 4.67 -9.77
N LEU A 35 -6.53 5.35 -9.14
CA LEU A 35 -6.96 5.10 -7.77
C LEU A 35 -8.01 4.01 -7.76
N ALA A 36 -7.76 2.93 -7.03
CA ALA A 36 -8.64 1.78 -6.92
C ALA A 36 -9.15 1.62 -5.48
N ASP A 37 -10.46 1.59 -5.26
CA ASP A 37 -11.06 1.46 -3.93
C ASP A 37 -12.51 0.93 -4.04
N VAL A 38 -13.08 0.51 -2.91
CA VAL A 38 -14.51 0.19 -2.77
C VAL A 38 -15.37 1.42 -2.39
N LEU A 39 -14.74 2.51 -1.98
CA LEU A 39 -15.40 3.75 -1.54
C LEU A 39 -15.61 4.70 -2.73
N ASP A 40 -16.60 4.37 -3.58
CA ASP A 40 -16.83 5.03 -4.87
C ASP A 40 -16.89 6.55 -4.79
N ASP A 41 -17.73 7.10 -3.91
CA ASP A 41 -17.91 8.56 -3.80
C ASP A 41 -16.64 9.27 -3.34
N ALA A 42 -15.93 8.68 -2.38
CA ALA A 42 -14.68 9.24 -1.88
C ALA A 42 -13.57 9.12 -2.93
N GLY A 43 -13.49 7.96 -3.59
CA GLY A 43 -12.49 7.71 -4.64
C GLY A 43 -12.66 8.64 -5.84
N ARG A 44 -13.89 8.86 -6.29
CA ARG A 44 -14.18 9.83 -7.37
C ARG A 44 -13.77 11.24 -6.98
N ARG A 45 -14.17 11.73 -5.78
CA ARG A 45 -13.76 13.06 -5.30
C ARG A 45 -12.23 13.20 -5.25
N THR A 46 -11.53 12.19 -4.72
CA THR A 46 -10.07 12.23 -4.67
C THR A 46 -9.44 12.24 -6.07
N ALA A 47 -9.99 11.48 -7.02
CA ALA A 47 -9.49 11.50 -8.40
C ALA A 47 -9.76 12.84 -9.09
N ASP A 48 -10.92 13.48 -8.85
CA ASP A 48 -11.26 14.81 -9.40
C ASP A 48 -10.31 15.91 -8.90
N GLU A 49 -9.77 15.76 -7.67
CA GLU A 49 -8.77 16.69 -7.10
C GLU A 49 -7.37 16.51 -7.70
N ILE A 50 -7.10 15.39 -8.37
CA ILE A 50 -5.78 15.02 -8.88
C ILE A 50 -5.78 15.10 -10.40
N ARG A 51 -5.06 16.04 -10.95
CA ARG A 51 -5.00 16.25 -12.40
C ARG A 51 -4.58 14.97 -13.15
N GLY A 52 -5.46 14.46 -14.01
CA GLY A 52 -5.18 13.30 -14.85
C GLY A 52 -5.30 11.95 -14.13
N ALA A 53 -5.74 11.93 -12.86
CA ALA A 53 -6.04 10.69 -12.18
C ALA A 53 -7.39 10.11 -12.62
N ARG A 54 -7.52 8.80 -12.53
CA ARG A 54 -8.76 8.06 -12.77
C ARG A 54 -9.12 7.24 -11.54
N TYR A 55 -10.39 7.20 -11.19
CA TYR A 55 -10.93 6.28 -10.21
C TYR A 55 -11.48 5.01 -10.87
N VAL A 56 -11.27 3.85 -10.23
CA VAL A 56 -11.90 2.57 -10.57
C VAL A 56 -12.41 1.91 -9.30
N HIS A 57 -13.63 1.34 -9.37
CA HIS A 57 -14.12 0.48 -8.29
C HIS A 57 -13.34 -0.83 -8.28
N LEU A 58 -12.79 -1.22 -7.12
CA LEU A 58 -12.08 -2.47 -6.94
C LEU A 58 -12.24 -2.99 -5.51
N ASP A 59 -12.93 -4.10 -5.35
CA ASP A 59 -12.78 -4.93 -4.17
C ASP A 59 -11.57 -5.84 -4.35
N VAL A 60 -10.51 -5.55 -3.59
CA VAL A 60 -9.23 -6.29 -3.68
C VAL A 60 -9.38 -7.79 -3.39
N ARG A 61 -10.50 -8.23 -2.76
CA ARG A 61 -10.82 -9.63 -2.50
C ARG A 61 -11.30 -10.36 -3.76
N SER A 62 -11.70 -9.63 -4.80
CA SER A 62 -12.32 -10.16 -6.02
C SER A 62 -11.30 -10.37 -7.13
N GLU A 63 -10.97 -11.63 -7.42
CA GLU A 63 -10.09 -11.95 -8.55
C GLU A 63 -10.65 -11.44 -9.89
N ALA A 64 -11.96 -11.57 -10.09
CA ALA A 64 -12.61 -11.09 -11.30
C ALA A 64 -12.55 -9.57 -11.47
N GLU A 65 -12.63 -8.81 -10.36
CA GLU A 65 -12.48 -7.35 -10.42
C GLU A 65 -11.05 -6.94 -10.69
N TRP A 66 -10.07 -7.60 -10.09
CA TRP A 66 -8.67 -7.39 -10.42
C TRP A 66 -8.40 -7.60 -11.91
N GLN A 67 -8.91 -8.69 -12.49
CA GLN A 67 -8.71 -8.97 -13.91
C GLN A 67 -9.33 -7.88 -14.78
N ARG A 68 -10.61 -7.53 -14.55
CA ARG A 68 -11.27 -6.44 -15.29
C ARG A 68 -10.56 -5.10 -15.16
N THR A 69 -10.08 -4.77 -13.96
CA THR A 69 -9.36 -3.52 -13.70
C THR A 69 -8.06 -3.47 -14.48
N VAL A 70 -7.24 -4.53 -14.40
CA VAL A 70 -5.96 -4.60 -15.11
C VAL A 70 -6.17 -4.58 -16.62
N ASP A 71 -7.12 -5.35 -17.16
CA ASP A 71 -7.43 -5.37 -18.59
C ASP A 71 -7.84 -3.98 -19.10
N SER A 72 -8.74 -3.29 -18.39
CA SER A 72 -9.17 -1.92 -18.73
C SER A 72 -8.02 -0.91 -18.71
N ILE A 73 -7.07 -1.05 -17.78
CA ILE A 73 -5.91 -0.14 -17.70
C ILE A 73 -4.95 -0.42 -18.85
N VAL A 74 -4.68 -1.70 -19.13
CA VAL A 74 -3.80 -2.09 -20.24
C VAL A 74 -4.42 -1.69 -21.58
N GLU A 75 -5.73 -1.87 -21.78
CA GLU A 75 -6.44 -1.42 -22.97
C GLU A 75 -6.32 0.09 -23.18
N HIS A 76 -6.46 0.87 -22.12
CA HIS A 76 -6.50 2.34 -22.22
C HIS A 76 -5.11 2.99 -22.29
N TYR A 77 -4.15 2.48 -21.51
CA TYR A 77 -2.81 3.09 -21.38
C TYR A 77 -1.68 2.27 -22.00
N GLY A 78 -1.97 1.02 -22.42
CA GLY A 78 -0.99 0.12 -23.03
C GLY A 78 0.02 -0.48 -22.05
N ARG A 79 -0.02 -0.12 -20.75
CA ARG A 79 0.98 -0.54 -19.76
C ARG A 79 0.52 -0.33 -18.32
N ILE A 80 1.21 -1.03 -17.41
CA ILE A 80 1.22 -0.75 -15.98
C ILE A 80 2.68 -0.79 -15.54
N ASP A 81 3.17 0.27 -14.88
CA ASP A 81 4.56 0.38 -14.44
C ASP A 81 4.73 0.23 -12.94
N VAL A 82 3.70 0.66 -12.19
CA VAL A 82 3.73 0.66 -10.73
C VAL A 82 2.42 0.10 -10.18
N LEU A 83 2.55 -0.79 -9.19
CA LEU A 83 1.45 -1.20 -8.32
C LEU A 83 1.79 -0.83 -6.88
N VAL A 84 0.89 -0.10 -6.20
CA VAL A 84 0.93 0.07 -4.75
C VAL A 84 -0.24 -0.71 -4.13
N ASN A 85 0.06 -1.82 -3.49
CA ASN A 85 -0.87 -2.58 -2.67
C ASN A 85 -0.99 -1.91 -1.29
N ASN A 86 -1.79 -0.83 -1.23
CA ASN A 86 -2.00 -0.06 -0.01
C ASN A 86 -3.33 -0.40 0.68
N ALA A 87 -4.34 -0.91 -0.03
CA ALA A 87 -5.62 -1.29 0.56
C ALA A 87 -5.45 -2.23 1.75
N GLY A 88 -6.12 -1.92 2.85
CA GLY A 88 -6.08 -2.72 4.06
C GLY A 88 -7.03 -2.22 5.13
N ILE A 89 -7.27 -3.05 6.13
CA ILE A 89 -8.04 -2.73 7.33
C ILE A 89 -7.24 -3.09 8.58
N ASP A 90 -7.39 -2.30 9.64
CA ASP A 90 -6.90 -2.66 10.98
C ASP A 90 -7.97 -3.47 11.72
N HIS A 91 -7.53 -4.30 12.65
CA HIS A 91 -8.40 -5.04 13.56
C HIS A 91 -7.73 -5.13 14.93
N VAL A 92 -8.35 -4.49 15.93
CA VAL A 92 -7.81 -4.44 17.28
C VAL A 92 -8.75 -5.20 18.21
N LYS A 93 -8.33 -6.41 18.61
CA LYS A 93 -9.05 -7.29 19.54
C LYS A 93 -8.05 -8.27 20.19
N ARG A 94 -8.29 -8.66 21.44
CA ARG A 94 -7.43 -9.64 22.09
C ARG A 94 -7.44 -10.95 21.32
N PHE A 95 -6.33 -11.68 21.34
CA PHE A 95 -6.14 -12.90 20.54
C PHE A 95 -7.28 -13.91 20.78
N GLU A 96 -7.57 -14.19 22.03
CA GLU A 96 -8.61 -15.15 22.45
C GLU A 96 -10.05 -14.67 22.18
N GLN A 97 -10.22 -13.42 21.80
CA GLN A 97 -11.52 -12.81 21.48
C GLN A 97 -11.71 -12.61 19.98
N THR A 98 -10.65 -12.75 19.19
CA THR A 98 -10.72 -12.63 17.73
C THR A 98 -11.50 -13.81 17.16
N THR A 99 -12.63 -13.55 16.52
CA THR A 99 -13.45 -14.58 15.92
C THR A 99 -12.85 -15.07 14.59
N LEU A 100 -13.25 -16.24 14.11
CA LEU A 100 -12.85 -16.73 12.80
C LEU A 100 -13.31 -15.76 11.70
N GLU A 101 -14.50 -15.20 11.80
CA GLU A 101 -15.02 -14.18 10.86
C GLU A 101 -14.14 -12.93 10.83
N ASP A 102 -13.73 -12.41 12.00
CA ASP A 102 -12.79 -11.27 12.08
C ASP A 102 -11.47 -11.61 11.38
N TRP A 103 -10.93 -12.80 11.65
CA TRP A 103 -9.71 -13.30 11.04
C TRP A 103 -9.82 -13.39 9.52
N GLU A 104 -10.84 -14.10 9.01
CA GLU A 104 -11.06 -14.31 7.59
C GLU A 104 -11.26 -12.99 6.84
N ARG A 105 -12.00 -12.05 7.41
CA ARG A 105 -12.20 -10.71 6.84
C ARG A 105 -10.87 -9.96 6.69
N VAL A 106 -10.01 -9.98 7.70
CA VAL A 106 -8.71 -9.30 7.65
C VAL A 106 -7.77 -10.01 6.66
N VAL A 107 -7.74 -11.33 6.65
CA VAL A 107 -6.93 -12.14 5.71
C VAL A 107 -7.39 -11.88 4.27
N ALA A 108 -8.69 -11.88 4.01
CA ALA A 108 -9.22 -11.66 2.66
C ALA A 108 -8.78 -10.31 2.06
N ILE A 109 -8.75 -9.24 2.86
CA ILE A 109 -8.38 -7.91 2.39
C ILE A 109 -6.86 -7.73 2.38
N ASN A 110 -6.21 -7.93 3.53
CA ASN A 110 -4.82 -7.53 3.74
C ASN A 110 -3.79 -8.52 3.16
N GLN A 111 -4.18 -9.77 2.95
CA GLN A 111 -3.29 -10.83 2.47
C GLN A 111 -3.71 -11.33 1.10
N THR A 112 -4.95 -11.86 0.96
CA THR A 112 -5.45 -12.38 -0.30
C THR A 112 -5.53 -11.26 -1.34
N GLY A 113 -6.00 -10.06 -0.95
CA GLY A 113 -6.05 -8.88 -1.83
C GLY A 113 -4.68 -8.50 -2.38
N VAL A 114 -3.64 -8.49 -1.54
CA VAL A 114 -2.25 -8.23 -1.97
C VAL A 114 -1.76 -9.32 -2.92
N PHE A 115 -2.02 -10.60 -2.60
CA PHE A 115 -1.67 -11.71 -3.49
C PHE A 115 -2.32 -11.57 -4.87
N LEU A 116 -3.61 -11.27 -4.93
CA LEU A 116 -4.35 -11.09 -6.19
C LEU A 116 -3.79 -9.92 -6.99
N GLY A 117 -3.51 -8.78 -6.34
CA GLY A 117 -2.91 -7.62 -6.98
C GLY A 117 -1.53 -7.91 -7.54
N MET A 118 -0.63 -8.48 -6.74
CA MET A 118 0.71 -8.88 -7.18
C MET A 118 0.63 -9.82 -8.38
N ARG A 119 -0.16 -10.89 -8.30
CA ARG A 119 -0.27 -11.89 -9.36
C ARG A 119 -0.82 -11.32 -10.67
N THR A 120 -1.92 -10.54 -10.59
CA THR A 120 -2.61 -10.06 -11.79
C THR A 120 -1.80 -8.97 -12.49
N VAL A 121 -1.22 -8.03 -11.73
CA VAL A 121 -0.39 -6.96 -12.29
C VAL A 121 0.95 -7.51 -12.80
N ALA A 122 1.59 -8.43 -12.07
CA ALA A 122 2.83 -9.05 -12.55
C ALA A 122 2.62 -9.77 -13.88
N ARG A 123 1.48 -10.48 -14.10
CA ARG A 123 1.17 -11.08 -15.40
C ARG A 123 1.12 -10.06 -16.53
N ALA A 124 0.50 -8.89 -16.30
CA ALA A 124 0.46 -7.82 -17.28
C ALA A 124 1.86 -7.23 -17.55
N MET A 125 2.67 -6.99 -16.50
CA MET A 125 4.05 -6.52 -16.63
C MET A 125 4.93 -7.52 -17.39
N LEU A 126 4.81 -8.81 -17.07
CA LEU A 126 5.54 -9.88 -17.76
C LEU A 126 5.16 -9.98 -19.25
N ALA A 127 3.87 -9.89 -19.58
CA ALA A 127 3.38 -9.88 -20.95
C ALA A 127 3.90 -8.67 -21.74
N ALA A 128 3.95 -7.50 -21.11
CA ALA A 128 4.50 -6.29 -21.71
C ALA A 128 6.02 -6.30 -21.86
N ASN A 129 6.74 -7.15 -21.09
CA ASN A 129 8.20 -7.30 -21.08
C ASN A 129 8.97 -5.96 -20.90
N ARG A 130 8.51 -5.10 -20.00
CA ARG A 130 9.06 -3.75 -19.76
C ARG A 130 9.54 -3.53 -18.33
N GLY A 131 9.50 -4.57 -17.47
CA GLY A 131 9.75 -4.44 -16.05
C GLY A 131 8.62 -3.73 -15.31
N GLY A 132 8.90 -3.29 -14.09
CA GLY A 132 7.94 -2.58 -13.25
C GLY A 132 8.35 -2.52 -11.79
N SER A 133 7.52 -1.87 -10.97
CA SER A 133 7.69 -1.78 -9.51
C SER A 133 6.40 -2.15 -8.80
N ILE A 134 6.46 -3.15 -7.92
CA ILE A 134 5.38 -3.55 -7.02
C ILE A 134 5.77 -3.16 -5.60
N ILE A 135 4.93 -2.36 -4.96
CA ILE A 135 5.14 -1.82 -3.62
C ILE A 135 4.02 -2.33 -2.73
N ASN A 136 4.37 -3.09 -1.70
CA ASN A 136 3.40 -3.65 -0.77
C ASN A 136 3.45 -2.88 0.56
N ILE A 137 2.32 -2.32 0.99
CA ILE A 137 2.25 -1.64 2.29
C ILE A 137 2.02 -2.69 3.38
N SER A 138 3.09 -2.99 4.11
CA SER A 138 3.07 -3.81 5.31
C SER A 138 2.79 -2.96 6.56
N SER A 139 3.56 -3.13 7.63
CA SER A 139 3.52 -2.38 8.89
C SER A 139 4.70 -2.80 9.76
N VAL A 140 5.10 -2.01 10.75
CA VAL A 140 5.95 -2.49 11.86
C VAL A 140 5.31 -3.67 12.59
N ALA A 141 3.96 -3.78 12.63
CA ALA A 141 3.26 -4.96 13.13
C ALA A 141 3.48 -6.23 12.29
N GLY A 142 4.10 -6.14 11.12
CA GLY A 142 4.62 -7.27 10.34
C GLY A 142 6.07 -7.64 10.69
N MET A 143 6.70 -6.94 11.63
CA MET A 143 8.09 -7.16 12.05
C MET A 143 8.19 -7.57 13.51
N GLU A 144 7.19 -7.19 14.31
CA GLU A 144 7.12 -7.50 15.74
C GLU A 144 5.70 -7.89 16.16
N GLY A 145 5.57 -8.48 17.35
CA GLY A 145 4.27 -8.80 17.93
C GLY A 145 3.61 -7.55 18.52
N VAL A 146 2.40 -7.24 18.08
CA VAL A 146 1.61 -6.12 18.61
C VAL A 146 0.37 -6.62 19.34
N LYS A 147 0.23 -6.23 20.61
CA LYS A 147 -0.90 -6.64 21.45
C LYS A 147 -2.23 -6.26 20.81
N GLY A 148 -3.13 -7.23 20.71
CA GLY A 148 -4.47 -7.03 20.16
C GLY A 148 -4.54 -7.02 18.63
N ARG A 149 -3.47 -7.37 17.92
CA ARG A 149 -3.42 -7.34 16.44
C ARG A 149 -3.09 -8.70 15.82
N ALA A 150 -3.64 -9.78 16.36
CA ALA A 150 -3.35 -11.13 15.88
C ALA A 150 -3.63 -11.28 14.37
N ALA A 151 -4.83 -10.97 13.91
CA ALA A 151 -5.19 -11.07 12.50
C ALA A 151 -4.42 -10.07 11.62
N TYR A 152 -4.40 -8.79 12.02
CA TYR A 152 -3.68 -7.74 11.28
C TYR A 152 -2.19 -8.04 11.16
N GLY A 153 -1.51 -8.28 12.30
CA GLY A 153 -0.08 -8.56 12.32
C GLY A 153 0.28 -9.76 11.45
N SER A 154 -0.45 -10.87 11.58
CA SER A 154 -0.20 -12.08 10.78
C SER A 154 -0.27 -11.80 9.27
N THR A 155 -1.25 -10.99 8.81
CA THR A 155 -1.33 -10.63 7.38
C THR A 155 -0.16 -9.76 6.94
N LYS A 156 0.33 -8.86 7.80
CA LYS A 156 1.48 -8.00 7.48
C LYS A 156 2.81 -8.77 7.48
N TRP A 157 2.93 -9.83 8.28
CA TRP A 157 4.02 -10.82 8.17
C TRP A 157 3.96 -11.59 6.84
N ALA A 158 2.77 -12.04 6.41
CA ALA A 158 2.60 -12.74 5.14
C ALA A 158 2.99 -11.87 3.93
N VAL A 159 2.67 -10.57 3.96
CA VAL A 159 3.06 -9.61 2.91
C VAL A 159 4.58 -9.55 2.72
N ARG A 160 5.37 -9.64 3.79
CA ARG A 160 6.85 -9.72 3.71
C ARG A 160 7.31 -10.94 2.91
N GLY A 161 6.74 -12.12 3.23
CA GLY A 161 7.05 -13.36 2.52
C GLY A 161 6.73 -13.25 1.01
N MET A 162 5.52 -12.76 0.68
CA MET A 162 5.11 -12.55 -0.70
C MET A 162 6.03 -11.57 -1.45
N THR A 163 6.45 -10.49 -0.78
CA THR A 163 7.39 -9.51 -1.33
C THR A 163 8.71 -10.15 -1.74
N LYS A 164 9.31 -10.95 -0.85
CA LYS A 164 10.59 -11.63 -1.10
C LYS A 164 10.46 -12.65 -2.23
N THR A 165 9.39 -13.43 -2.23
CA THR A 165 9.14 -14.44 -3.28
C THR A 165 8.97 -13.78 -4.65
N GLY A 166 8.10 -12.75 -4.75
CA GLY A 166 7.90 -12.04 -6.02
C GLY A 166 9.16 -11.35 -6.55
N ALA A 167 10.01 -10.82 -5.66
CA ALA A 167 11.29 -10.23 -6.06
C ALA A 167 12.24 -11.25 -6.70
N ILE A 168 12.26 -12.50 -6.21
CA ILE A 168 13.09 -13.56 -6.74
C ILE A 168 12.52 -14.09 -8.07
N GLU A 169 11.19 -14.31 -8.12
CA GLU A 169 10.53 -14.91 -9.28
C GLU A 169 10.49 -14.00 -10.52
N TRP A 170 10.46 -12.69 -10.34
CA TRP A 170 10.25 -11.74 -11.42
C TRP A 170 11.43 -10.79 -11.68
N GLY A 171 12.50 -10.93 -10.88
CA GLY A 171 13.67 -10.04 -10.95
C GLY A 171 14.41 -10.11 -12.28
N ASP A 172 14.52 -11.30 -12.90
CA ASP A 172 15.15 -11.51 -14.22
C ASP A 172 14.36 -10.84 -15.36
N ARG A 173 13.11 -10.45 -15.09
CA ARG A 173 12.24 -9.73 -16.03
C ARG A 173 12.16 -8.22 -15.71
N GLY A 174 13.02 -7.73 -14.82
CA GLY A 174 13.09 -6.33 -14.44
C GLY A 174 11.94 -5.84 -13.55
N ILE A 175 11.17 -6.74 -12.96
CA ILE A 175 10.10 -6.37 -12.00
C ILE A 175 10.69 -6.40 -10.59
N ARG A 176 10.69 -5.24 -9.94
CA ARG A 176 11.11 -5.08 -8.54
C ARG A 176 9.90 -5.21 -7.62
N VAL A 177 10.09 -5.86 -6.48
CA VAL A 177 9.03 -6.00 -5.46
C VAL A 177 9.61 -5.63 -4.11
N ASN A 178 9.06 -4.62 -3.45
CA ASN A 178 9.51 -4.16 -2.14
C ASN A 178 8.33 -3.95 -1.19
N SER A 179 8.59 -3.90 0.11
CA SER A 179 7.58 -3.55 1.11
C SER A 179 7.97 -2.32 1.91
N ILE A 180 6.96 -1.50 2.24
CA ILE A 180 7.08 -0.39 3.18
C ILE A 180 6.43 -0.82 4.50
N HIS A 181 7.05 -0.46 5.62
CA HIS A 181 6.61 -0.79 6.96
C HIS A 181 6.34 0.50 7.75
N PRO A 182 5.13 1.08 7.60
CA PRO A 182 4.76 2.27 8.36
C PRO A 182 4.72 2.01 9.87
N GLY A 183 5.13 3.00 10.65
CA GLY A 183 4.86 3.08 12.08
C GLY A 183 3.44 3.59 12.37
N ILE A 184 3.30 4.51 13.33
CA ILE A 184 2.03 5.14 13.69
C ILE A 184 1.80 6.34 12.78
N ILE A 185 0.90 6.19 11.81
CA ILE A 185 0.57 7.23 10.81
C ILE A 185 -0.84 7.76 11.05
N GLU A 186 -1.00 9.08 11.03
CA GLU A 186 -2.30 9.75 11.19
C GLU A 186 -3.14 9.62 9.92
N THR A 187 -4.14 8.74 9.94
CA THR A 187 -5.00 8.41 8.80
C THR A 187 -6.43 8.16 9.26
N PRO A 188 -7.43 8.12 8.36
CA PRO A 188 -8.78 7.69 8.72
C PRO A 188 -8.85 6.29 9.36
N MET A 189 -7.92 5.38 9.04
CA MET A 189 -7.84 4.05 9.65
C MET A 189 -7.46 4.13 11.14
N THR A 190 -6.60 5.05 11.50
CA THR A 190 -6.05 5.20 12.86
C THR A 190 -6.77 6.26 13.70
N ALA A 191 -7.67 7.05 13.10
CA ALA A 191 -8.38 8.16 13.76
C ALA A 191 -9.14 7.75 15.04
N GLY A 192 -9.59 6.50 15.16
CA GLY A 192 -10.24 5.96 16.35
C GLY A 192 -9.28 5.47 17.46
N LEU A 193 -7.97 5.43 17.21
CA LEU A 193 -7.01 5.03 18.23
C LEU A 193 -6.86 6.12 19.29
N ARG A 194 -6.65 5.70 20.53
CA ARG A 194 -6.49 6.64 21.66
C ARG A 194 -5.36 7.66 21.45
N ALA A 195 -4.34 7.30 20.71
CA ALA A 195 -3.26 8.21 20.33
C ALA A 195 -3.74 9.41 19.47
N PHE A 196 -4.95 9.35 18.90
CA PHE A 196 -5.53 10.42 18.06
C PHE A 196 -6.81 11.03 18.67
N THR A 197 -7.37 10.42 19.73
CA THR A 197 -8.60 10.87 20.39
C THR A 197 -8.36 11.43 21.79
N ASP A 198 -7.15 11.28 22.35
CA ASP A 198 -6.77 11.66 23.72
C ASP A 198 -5.39 12.33 23.69
N ALA A 199 -5.34 13.62 24.04
CA ALA A 199 -4.13 14.43 23.96
C ALA A 199 -2.98 13.92 24.83
N ASP A 200 -3.29 13.39 26.03
CA ASP A 200 -2.26 12.86 26.95
C ASP A 200 -1.69 11.53 26.41
N VAL A 201 -2.54 10.70 25.77
CA VAL A 201 -2.09 9.47 25.12
C VAL A 201 -1.26 9.81 23.89
N ARG A 202 -1.66 10.83 23.13
CA ARG A 202 -0.90 11.33 21.98
C ARG A 202 0.50 11.79 22.40
N ALA A 203 0.60 12.65 23.39
CA ALA A 203 1.89 13.16 23.86
C ALA A 203 2.81 12.02 24.35
N ARG A 204 2.26 11.03 25.06
CA ARG A 204 3.02 9.84 25.48
C ARG A 204 3.46 9.00 24.29
N THR A 205 2.59 8.81 23.29
CA THR A 205 2.93 8.07 22.07
C THR A 205 4.05 8.78 21.31
N GLU A 206 3.94 10.08 21.09
CA GLU A 206 4.95 10.88 20.42
C GLU A 206 6.29 10.86 21.16
N HIS A 207 6.27 10.83 22.50
CA HIS A 207 7.47 10.69 23.32
C HIS A 207 8.18 9.33 23.13
N THR A 208 7.48 8.27 22.74
CA THR A 208 8.09 6.96 22.46
C THR A 208 8.70 6.89 21.06
N ILE A 209 8.37 7.83 20.18
CA ILE A 209 8.91 7.90 18.83
C ILE A 209 10.18 8.78 18.84
N PRO A 210 11.35 8.27 18.47
CA PRO A 210 12.60 9.05 18.50
C PRO A 210 12.52 10.40 17.76
N LEU A 211 11.80 10.48 16.64
CA LEU A 211 11.56 11.76 15.92
C LEU A 211 10.50 12.65 16.57
N GLY A 212 9.93 12.28 17.73
CA GLY A 212 9.06 13.11 18.55
C GLY A 212 7.68 13.41 17.95
N ARG A 213 7.27 12.73 16.91
CA ARG A 213 5.95 12.92 16.28
C ARG A 213 5.39 11.62 15.69
N VAL A 214 4.10 11.55 15.55
CA VAL A 214 3.46 10.57 14.69
C VAL A 214 3.74 10.89 13.22
N GLY A 215 3.75 9.88 12.37
CA GLY A 215 3.91 10.06 10.93
C GLY A 215 2.65 10.61 10.27
N GLN A 216 2.85 11.22 9.11
CA GLN A 216 1.78 11.69 8.22
C GLN A 216 1.74 10.84 6.94
N PRO A 217 0.61 10.76 6.22
CA PRO A 217 0.50 10.04 4.95
C PRO A 217 1.62 10.37 3.97
N ILE A 218 2.04 11.63 3.91
CA ILE A 218 3.13 12.09 3.03
C ILE A 218 4.49 11.45 3.35
N ASP A 219 4.76 11.10 4.62
CA ASP A 219 6.00 10.43 5.00
C ASP A 219 6.11 9.04 4.31
N ILE A 220 4.97 8.36 4.15
CA ILE A 220 4.90 7.08 3.44
C ILE A 220 4.90 7.28 1.93
N ALA A 221 4.20 8.30 1.43
CA ALA A 221 4.15 8.62 0.01
C ALA A 221 5.54 8.93 -0.58
N TYR A 222 6.44 9.58 0.16
CA TYR A 222 7.82 9.81 -0.28
C TYR A 222 8.61 8.51 -0.46
N MET A 223 8.45 7.53 0.43
CA MET A 223 9.09 6.23 0.28
C MET A 223 8.48 5.46 -0.89
N ALA A 224 7.16 5.49 -1.04
CA ALA A 224 6.48 4.89 -2.18
C ALA A 224 6.92 5.50 -3.51
N LEU A 225 7.08 6.82 -3.58
CA LEU A 225 7.61 7.54 -4.73
C LEU A 225 9.04 7.09 -5.08
N PHE A 226 9.94 7.01 -4.09
CA PHE A 226 11.30 6.49 -4.32
C PHE A 226 11.25 5.08 -4.91
N LEU A 227 10.45 4.18 -4.34
CA LEU A 227 10.33 2.80 -4.81
C LEU A 227 9.64 2.68 -6.19
N ALA A 228 8.75 3.60 -6.54
CA ALA A 228 8.12 3.68 -7.85
C ALA A 228 9.06 4.20 -8.94
N SER A 229 10.03 5.01 -8.57
CA SER A 229 10.97 5.67 -9.49
C SER A 229 12.14 4.76 -9.88
N ASP A 230 12.91 5.19 -10.88
CA ASP A 230 14.11 4.49 -11.35
C ASP A 230 15.30 4.67 -10.38
N GLU A 231 15.21 5.61 -9.42
CA GLU A 231 16.22 5.79 -8.37
C GLU A 231 16.39 4.54 -7.49
N SER A 232 15.34 3.71 -7.37
CA SER A 232 15.35 2.44 -6.65
C SER A 232 15.62 1.23 -7.55
N SER A 233 16.25 1.43 -8.71
CA SER A 233 16.47 0.36 -9.73
C SER A 233 17.24 -0.86 -9.21
N TYR A 234 18.01 -0.73 -8.13
CA TYR A 234 18.74 -1.84 -7.51
C TYR A 234 18.11 -2.30 -6.17
N CYS A 235 16.90 -1.84 -5.85
CA CYS A 235 16.15 -2.24 -4.66
C CYS A 235 15.07 -3.26 -5.04
N SER A 236 15.23 -4.52 -4.64
CA SER A 236 14.21 -5.57 -4.78
C SER A 236 14.28 -6.55 -3.63
N GLY A 237 13.13 -7.03 -3.15
CA GLY A 237 12.99 -7.93 -2.00
C GLY A 237 13.24 -7.26 -0.65
N GLN A 238 13.32 -5.93 -0.59
CA GLN A 238 13.70 -5.19 0.62
C GLN A 238 12.48 -4.72 1.42
N GLU A 239 12.75 -4.48 2.71
CA GLU A 239 11.80 -4.01 3.71
C GLU A 239 12.22 -2.61 4.15
N PHE A 240 11.40 -1.60 3.82
CA PHE A 240 11.68 -0.20 4.12
C PHE A 240 10.82 0.28 5.30
N VAL A 241 11.45 0.47 6.46
CA VAL A 241 10.77 0.94 7.66
C VAL A 241 10.66 2.47 7.61
N VAL A 242 9.44 2.99 7.86
CA VAL A 242 9.14 4.43 7.90
C VAL A 242 8.27 4.68 9.14
N ASP A 243 8.91 4.85 10.30
CA ASP A 243 8.24 4.81 11.60
C ASP A 243 8.77 5.83 12.63
N GLY A 244 9.65 6.74 12.21
CA GLY A 244 10.25 7.72 13.11
C GLY A 244 11.28 7.14 14.08
N GLY A 245 11.74 5.89 13.84
CA GLY A 245 12.76 5.20 14.66
C GLY A 245 12.18 4.42 15.83
N ILE A 246 10.85 4.13 15.84
CA ILE A 246 10.21 3.41 16.96
C ILE A 246 10.59 1.92 16.97
N HIS A 247 10.83 1.34 15.80
CA HIS A 247 11.28 -0.05 15.64
C HIS A 247 12.78 -0.06 15.27
N HIS A 248 13.62 -0.78 16.05
CA HIS A 248 15.07 -0.87 15.89
C HIS A 248 15.61 -2.23 16.35
#